data_f5e70841856d46c1ad51249e95de8172
#
_entry.id   f5e70841856d46c1ad51249e95de8172
#
_cell.length_a   1.000
_cell.length_b   1.000
_cell.length_c   1.000
_cell.angle_alpha   90.00
_cell.angle_beta   90.00
_cell.angle_gamma   90.00
#
_symmetry.space_group_name_H-M   'P 1'
#
loop_
_entity.id
_entity.type
_entity.pdbx_description
1 polymer ?
#
loop_
_entity_poly.entity_id
_entity_poly.type
_entity_poly.pdbx_seq_one_letter_code
_entity_poly.pdbx_strand_id
1 'polypeptide(L)'
;VHSIGEASRNGLAVTIALLLILGSACSGSKVTAQTSSELSRYHIRSIALLPFTTLTTPQVRDAGDMYLSTPQSVQRSDISLGIPSNVEPQLRQTTGVPAYAAQKVTQLFWSRLKDRQDLVILSPSETSRVAVKSSPETSKATPEAQAAQLAAKLQADAALMGQVLVYQERSGSRMGANPPATVGFEVKAVAADGQVLWVGNYYERQKPLTEDFLGFIQHGGGFVTAEELAQYGTEKVLKTFPFGAKQD
;
A
#
# COMPACT_ATOMS: atom_id res chain seq x y z
N VAL A 1 29.57 52.57 -19.69
CA VAL A 1 29.44 51.27 -20.38
C VAL A 1 29.56 50.11 -19.34
N HIS A 2 28.66 50.02 -18.32
CA HIS A 2 28.75 48.91 -17.34
C HIS A 2 27.38 48.41 -16.83
N SER A 3 26.29 48.63 -17.56
CA SER A 3 24.95 48.30 -16.99
C SER A 3 24.17 47.22 -17.76
N ILE A 4 24.69 46.63 -18.83
CA ILE A 4 23.95 45.67 -19.69
C ILE A 4 24.23 44.21 -19.28
N GLY A 5 25.30 43.92 -18.50
CA GLY A 5 25.69 42.57 -18.15
C GLY A 5 24.91 41.93 -16.98
N GLU A 6 24.38 42.69 -16.04
CA GLU A 6 23.74 42.15 -14.84
C GLU A 6 22.26 41.76 -15.06
N ALA A 7 21.55 42.47 -15.91
CA ALA A 7 20.15 42.16 -16.23
C ALA A 7 20.00 40.81 -16.95
N SER A 8 20.97 40.40 -17.78
CA SER A 8 20.95 39.12 -18.51
C SER A 8 21.26 37.93 -17.61
N ARG A 9 22.14 38.08 -16.63
CA ARG A 9 22.50 36.97 -15.69
C ARG A 9 21.35 36.70 -14.70
N ASN A 10 20.64 37.71 -14.25
CA ASN A 10 19.50 37.54 -13.35
C ASN A 10 18.28 36.93 -14.07
N GLY A 11 18.07 37.29 -15.34
CA GLY A 11 17.02 36.69 -16.18
C GLY A 11 17.24 35.21 -16.44
N LEU A 12 18.49 34.79 -16.67
CA LEU A 12 18.83 33.40 -16.89
C LEU A 12 18.68 32.54 -15.61
N ALA A 13 19.08 33.10 -14.46
CA ALA A 13 18.94 32.43 -13.16
C ALA A 13 17.47 32.21 -12.76
N VAL A 14 16.62 33.22 -13.01
CA VAL A 14 15.16 33.13 -12.74
C VAL A 14 14.49 32.10 -13.66
N THR A 15 14.87 32.04 -14.94
CA THR A 15 14.32 31.06 -15.90
C THR A 15 14.73 29.61 -15.53
N ILE A 16 15.96 29.40 -15.11
CA ILE A 16 16.43 28.09 -14.66
C ILE A 16 15.73 27.68 -13.36
N ALA A 17 15.55 28.59 -12.42
CA ALA A 17 14.82 28.33 -11.18
C ALA A 17 13.33 28.00 -11.45
N LEU A 18 12.69 28.68 -12.39
CA LEU A 18 11.31 28.41 -12.78
C LEU A 18 11.15 27.07 -13.51
N LEU A 19 12.12 26.67 -14.33
CA LEU A 19 12.13 25.34 -14.98
C LEU A 19 12.33 24.19 -13.99
N LEU A 20 13.10 24.41 -12.90
CA LEU A 20 13.29 23.40 -11.84
C LEU A 20 12.03 23.20 -10.98
N ILE A 21 11.17 24.22 -10.85
CA ILE A 21 9.91 24.14 -10.12
C ILE A 21 8.83 23.38 -10.91
N LEU A 22 8.85 23.47 -12.24
CA LEU A 22 7.89 22.79 -13.11
C LEU A 22 8.16 21.29 -13.29
N GLY A 23 9.35 20.81 -12.94
CA GLY A 23 9.73 19.39 -13.02
C GLY A 23 9.22 18.51 -11.87
N SER A 24 8.55 19.06 -10.86
CA SER A 24 8.20 18.33 -9.62
C SER A 24 6.83 17.63 -9.63
N ALA A 25 6.14 17.57 -10.73
CA ALA A 25 4.76 17.11 -10.75
C ALA A 25 4.55 15.93 -11.70
N CYS A 26 4.85 14.70 -11.25
CA CYS A 26 4.14 13.48 -11.70
C CYS A 26 4.62 12.21 -10.99
N SER A 27 4.92 12.26 -9.70
CA SER A 27 4.90 11.04 -8.89
C SER A 27 3.53 10.95 -8.24
N GLY A 28 2.62 10.14 -8.78
CA GLY A 28 1.32 9.90 -8.17
C GLY A 28 1.53 9.49 -6.71
N SER A 29 0.75 10.10 -5.79
CA SER A 29 0.87 9.80 -4.37
C SER A 29 0.63 8.31 -4.13
N LYS A 30 1.64 7.61 -3.62
CA LYS A 30 1.57 6.18 -3.26
C LYS A 30 0.70 5.94 -2.03
N VAL A 31 0.41 7.00 -1.29
CA VAL A 31 -0.42 7.02 -0.09
C VAL A 31 -1.53 8.03 -0.27
N THR A 32 -2.76 7.60 0.01
CA THR A 32 -3.91 8.50 0.18
C THR A 32 -4.51 8.29 1.56
N ALA A 33 -4.92 9.38 2.19
CA ALA A 33 -5.58 9.30 3.48
C ALA A 33 -6.74 10.28 3.54
N GLN A 34 -7.80 9.85 4.22
CA GLN A 34 -8.98 10.66 4.51
C GLN A 34 -9.29 10.59 6.00
N THR A 35 -9.52 11.73 6.59
CA THR A 35 -9.95 11.85 7.99
C THR A 35 -11.35 12.42 8.01
N SER A 36 -12.21 11.83 8.82
CA SER A 36 -13.58 12.32 8.99
C SER A 36 -13.57 13.74 9.57
N SER A 37 -14.45 14.60 9.06
CA SER A 37 -14.69 15.94 9.63
C SER A 37 -15.23 15.89 11.06
N GLU A 38 -15.81 14.75 11.46
CA GLU A 38 -16.36 14.54 12.79
C GLU A 38 -15.34 14.00 13.80
N LEU A 39 -14.08 13.80 13.37
CA LEU A 39 -13.04 13.24 14.23
C LEU A 39 -12.92 13.98 15.59
N SER A 40 -13.09 15.30 15.60
CA SER A 40 -13.01 16.13 16.81
C SER A 40 -14.06 15.80 17.88
N ARG A 41 -15.12 15.07 17.54
CA ARG A 41 -16.15 14.61 18.48
C ARG A 41 -15.75 13.34 19.23
N TYR A 42 -14.70 12.66 18.77
CA TYR A 42 -14.28 11.36 19.30
C TYR A 42 -13.01 11.50 20.14
N HIS A 43 -13.02 10.87 21.30
CA HIS A 43 -11.87 10.77 22.19
C HIS A 43 -11.35 9.34 22.17
N ILE A 44 -10.51 9.04 21.20
CA ILE A 44 -9.97 7.68 20.99
C ILE A 44 -8.70 7.52 21.82
N ARG A 45 -8.76 6.67 22.84
CA ARG A 45 -7.65 6.27 23.71
C ARG A 45 -7.29 4.80 23.60
N SER A 46 -8.21 4.01 23.05
CA SER A 46 -8.03 2.57 22.87
C SER A 46 -8.51 2.13 21.49
N ILE A 47 -7.70 1.30 20.84
CA ILE A 47 -8.01 0.77 19.52
C ILE A 47 -7.79 -0.75 19.49
N ALA A 48 -8.79 -1.48 19.05
CA ALA A 48 -8.69 -2.90 18.78
C ALA A 48 -8.10 -3.12 17.37
N LEU A 49 -6.85 -3.59 17.28
CA LEU A 49 -6.26 -3.96 15.99
C LEU A 49 -6.80 -5.32 15.57
N LEU A 50 -7.64 -5.33 14.55
CA LEU A 50 -8.19 -6.56 13.98
C LEU A 50 -7.18 -7.21 13.03
N PRO A 51 -7.15 -8.55 12.92
CA PRO A 51 -6.41 -9.20 11.86
C PRO A 51 -6.90 -8.70 10.49
N PHE A 52 -5.96 -8.31 9.65
CA PHE A 52 -6.29 -7.89 8.28
C PHE A 52 -6.75 -9.07 7.46
N THR A 53 -7.50 -8.79 6.43
CA THR A 53 -7.98 -9.77 5.46
C THR A 53 -7.28 -9.62 4.13
N THR A 54 -7.36 -10.64 3.28
CA THR A 54 -6.92 -10.54 1.88
C THR A 54 -8.13 -10.31 0.99
N LEU A 55 -7.91 -9.63 -0.14
CA LEU A 55 -8.91 -9.56 -1.17
C LEU A 55 -9.12 -10.97 -1.77
N THR A 56 -10.34 -11.47 -1.70
CA THR A 56 -10.69 -12.81 -2.17
C THR A 56 -10.86 -12.89 -3.69
N THR A 57 -11.19 -11.76 -4.32
CA THR A 57 -11.34 -11.68 -5.78
C THR A 57 -9.97 -11.76 -6.44
N PRO A 58 -9.73 -12.75 -7.34
CA PRO A 58 -8.47 -12.84 -8.04
C PRO A 58 -8.21 -11.58 -8.86
N GLN A 59 -6.99 -11.04 -8.75
CA GLN A 59 -6.56 -9.88 -9.52
C GLN A 59 -6.02 -10.34 -10.88
N VAL A 60 -6.41 -9.63 -11.94
CA VAL A 60 -5.82 -9.85 -13.26
C VAL A 60 -4.46 -9.18 -13.28
N ARG A 61 -3.42 -9.92 -13.66
CA ARG A 61 -2.10 -9.32 -13.91
C ARG A 61 -2.20 -8.27 -15.01
N ASP A 62 -1.51 -7.16 -14.81
CA ASP A 62 -1.44 -6.10 -15.81
C ASP A 62 -0.90 -6.65 -17.14
N ALA A 63 -1.57 -6.32 -18.24
CA ALA A 63 -1.16 -6.81 -19.57
C ALA A 63 0.29 -6.42 -19.92
N GLY A 64 0.80 -5.32 -19.35
CA GLY A 64 2.20 -4.91 -19.48
C GLY A 64 3.20 -5.92 -18.93
N ASP A 65 2.85 -6.69 -17.91
CA ASP A 65 3.71 -7.75 -17.34
C ASP A 65 3.81 -8.97 -18.24
N MET A 66 2.82 -9.18 -19.11
CA MET A 66 2.79 -10.32 -20.04
C MET A 66 3.70 -10.14 -21.25
N TYR A 67 3.90 -8.89 -21.70
CA TYR A 67 4.76 -8.62 -22.87
C TYR A 67 6.26 -8.65 -22.54
N LEU A 68 6.65 -8.53 -21.27
CA LEU A 68 8.04 -8.52 -20.84
C LEU A 68 8.52 -9.87 -20.30
N SER A 69 7.63 -10.82 -20.05
CA SER A 69 8.01 -12.20 -19.74
C SER A 69 8.29 -12.92 -21.05
N THR A 70 9.54 -12.92 -21.46
CA THR A 70 10.00 -13.82 -22.54
C THR A 70 9.66 -15.25 -22.13
N PRO A 71 8.90 -16.01 -22.94
CA PRO A 71 8.67 -17.41 -22.63
C PRO A 71 10.00 -18.13 -22.47
N GLN A 72 10.24 -18.79 -21.36
CA GLN A 72 11.48 -19.56 -21.10
C GLN A 72 11.65 -20.76 -22.05
N SER A 73 10.79 -20.92 -23.05
CA SER A 73 10.81 -22.03 -24.01
C SER A 73 11.29 -21.67 -25.39
N VAL A 74 11.88 -20.49 -25.60
CA VAL A 74 12.60 -20.26 -26.85
C VAL A 74 13.98 -20.90 -26.74
N GLN A 75 14.01 -22.24 -26.82
CA GLN A 75 15.22 -22.93 -27.23
C GLN A 75 15.57 -22.45 -28.64
N ARG A 76 16.78 -21.94 -28.74
CA ARG A 76 17.45 -21.48 -29.97
C ARG A 76 17.47 -22.59 -31.01
N SER A 77 16.50 -22.77 -31.86
CA SER A 77 16.69 -23.49 -33.12
C SER A 77 15.47 -23.64 -34.02
N ASP A 78 14.33 -23.03 -33.76
CA ASP A 78 13.25 -23.10 -34.77
C ASP A 78 12.79 -21.71 -35.19
N ILE A 79 13.49 -21.14 -36.18
CA ILE A 79 12.91 -20.15 -37.08
C ILE A 79 12.00 -20.93 -38.00
N SER A 80 10.85 -21.35 -37.54
CA SER A 80 9.76 -21.74 -38.41
C SER A 80 8.90 -20.50 -38.64
N LEU A 81 8.90 -19.98 -39.84
CA LEU A 81 7.92 -19.05 -40.38
C LEU A 81 6.54 -19.75 -40.39
N GLY A 82 5.99 -19.99 -39.23
CA GLY A 82 4.63 -20.49 -39.04
C GLY A 82 3.66 -19.33 -38.92
N ILE A 83 2.74 -19.25 -39.84
CA ILE A 83 1.52 -18.43 -39.74
C ILE A 83 0.88 -18.71 -38.38
N PRO A 84 0.56 -17.72 -37.57
CA PRO A 84 -0.10 -17.94 -36.29
C PRO A 84 -1.51 -18.44 -36.52
N SER A 85 -1.67 -19.76 -36.58
CA SER A 85 -2.99 -20.39 -36.47
C SER A 85 -3.32 -20.49 -35.00
N ASN A 86 -4.38 -19.78 -34.59
CA ASN A 86 -5.03 -19.86 -33.29
C ASN A 86 -4.18 -19.33 -32.12
N VAL A 87 -4.31 -18.04 -31.89
CA VAL A 87 -4.05 -17.47 -30.57
C VAL A 87 -5.08 -18.10 -29.63
N GLU A 88 -4.73 -19.22 -28.99
CA GLU A 88 -5.46 -19.64 -27.80
C GLU A 88 -5.49 -18.44 -26.87
N PRO A 89 -6.67 -18.05 -26.32
CA PRO A 89 -6.73 -16.96 -25.35
C PRO A 89 -5.83 -17.38 -24.20
N GLN A 90 -4.65 -16.73 -24.10
CA GLN A 90 -3.77 -16.96 -22.96
C GLN A 90 -4.61 -16.74 -21.72
N LEU A 91 -4.85 -17.82 -20.99
CA LEU A 91 -5.58 -17.80 -19.73
C LEU A 91 -4.96 -16.70 -18.88
N ARG A 92 -5.72 -15.63 -18.66
CA ARG A 92 -5.28 -14.51 -17.82
C ARG A 92 -4.89 -15.11 -16.49
N GLN A 93 -3.59 -15.13 -16.19
CA GLN A 93 -3.10 -15.64 -14.93
C GLN A 93 -3.63 -14.74 -13.82
N THR A 94 -4.64 -15.19 -13.13
CA THR A 94 -5.17 -14.53 -11.96
C THR A 94 -4.27 -14.86 -10.77
N THR A 95 -3.75 -13.84 -10.12
CA THR A 95 -2.95 -14.01 -8.91
C THR A 95 -3.80 -13.61 -7.72
N GLY A 96 -4.14 -14.56 -6.87
CA GLY A 96 -4.77 -14.28 -5.58
C GLY A 96 -3.75 -13.67 -4.61
N VAL A 97 -4.23 -12.86 -3.68
CA VAL A 97 -3.39 -12.36 -2.59
C VAL A 97 -3.04 -13.52 -1.66
N PRO A 98 -1.76 -13.80 -1.38
CA PRO A 98 -1.38 -14.90 -0.49
C PRO A 98 -1.96 -14.71 0.91
N ALA A 99 -2.49 -15.76 1.53
CA ALA A 99 -3.10 -15.68 2.86
C ALA A 99 -2.14 -15.12 3.93
N TYR A 100 -0.84 -15.42 3.84
CA TYR A 100 0.17 -14.91 4.77
C TYR A 100 0.39 -13.40 4.66
N ALA A 101 0.02 -12.76 3.53
CA ALA A 101 0.21 -11.33 3.33
C ALA A 101 -0.59 -10.49 4.34
N ALA A 102 -1.83 -10.89 4.62
CA ALA A 102 -2.66 -10.23 5.63
C ALA A 102 -2.02 -10.29 7.02
N GLN A 103 -1.50 -11.46 7.40
CA GLN A 103 -0.81 -11.64 8.69
C GLN A 103 0.45 -10.76 8.76
N LYS A 104 1.27 -10.72 7.70
CA LYS A 104 2.48 -9.89 7.64
C LYS A 104 2.15 -8.41 7.78
N VAL A 105 1.19 -7.90 7.00
CA VAL A 105 0.80 -6.49 7.08
C VAL A 105 0.19 -6.16 8.45
N THR A 106 -0.66 -7.03 9.03
CA THR A 106 -1.16 -6.86 10.41
C THR A 106 -0.01 -6.71 11.39
N GLN A 107 0.99 -7.58 11.31
CA GLN A 107 2.15 -7.56 12.22
C GLN A 107 2.99 -6.29 12.07
N LEU A 108 3.13 -5.76 10.84
CA LEU A 108 3.80 -4.49 10.59
C LEU A 108 3.05 -3.33 11.26
N PHE A 109 1.72 -3.27 11.12
CA PHE A 109 0.91 -2.27 11.82
C PHE A 109 1.02 -2.43 13.35
N TRP A 110 0.90 -3.65 13.87
CA TRP A 110 1.05 -3.92 15.30
C TRP A 110 2.39 -3.42 15.84
N SER A 111 3.49 -3.78 15.18
CA SER A 111 4.84 -3.40 15.61
C SER A 111 5.08 -1.89 15.69
N ARG A 112 4.38 -1.10 14.87
CA ARG A 112 4.49 0.36 14.81
C ARG A 112 3.49 1.10 15.69
N LEU A 113 2.39 0.45 16.05
CA LEU A 113 1.32 1.08 16.82
C LEU A 113 1.38 0.77 18.32
N LYS A 114 1.89 -0.41 18.70
CA LYS A 114 1.90 -0.87 20.11
C LYS A 114 2.61 0.06 21.10
N ASP A 115 3.59 0.82 20.61
CA ASP A 115 4.42 1.71 21.43
C ASP A 115 4.04 3.19 21.26
N ARG A 116 2.87 3.51 20.65
CA ARG A 116 2.40 4.89 20.54
C ARG A 116 1.98 5.43 21.89
N GLN A 117 2.40 6.66 22.19
CA GLN A 117 2.01 7.36 23.41
C GLN A 117 0.51 7.75 23.37
N ASP A 118 -0.11 7.79 24.53
CA ASP A 118 -1.52 8.18 24.73
C ASP A 118 -2.54 7.30 23.98
N LEU A 119 -2.14 6.10 23.53
CA LEU A 119 -3.01 5.18 22.81
C LEU A 119 -2.76 3.74 23.24
N VAL A 120 -3.78 3.08 23.72
CA VAL A 120 -3.75 1.65 24.04
C VAL A 120 -4.18 0.86 22.81
N ILE A 121 -3.31 -0.01 22.32
CA ILE A 121 -3.64 -0.89 21.19
C ILE A 121 -3.86 -2.30 21.73
N LEU A 122 -5.05 -2.85 21.48
CA LEU A 122 -5.33 -4.26 21.75
C LEU A 122 -4.71 -5.10 20.63
N SER A 123 -4.02 -6.17 21.01
CA SER A 123 -3.28 -6.99 20.04
C SER A 123 -4.18 -7.77 19.08
N PRO A 124 -3.69 -8.09 17.86
CA PRO A 124 -4.44 -8.93 16.93
C PRO A 124 -4.80 -10.31 17.49
N SER A 125 -4.00 -10.84 18.42
CA SER A 125 -4.27 -12.11 19.08
C SER A 125 -5.43 -12.04 20.07
N GLU A 126 -5.56 -10.95 20.81
CA GLU A 126 -6.69 -10.70 21.72
C GLU A 126 -7.98 -10.49 20.95
N THR A 127 -7.92 -9.65 19.90
CA THR A 127 -9.09 -9.35 19.06
C THR A 127 -9.60 -10.59 18.33
N SER A 128 -8.71 -11.47 17.83
CA SER A 128 -9.07 -12.73 17.18
C SER A 128 -9.83 -13.67 18.11
N ARG A 129 -9.44 -13.77 19.38
CA ARG A 129 -10.12 -14.67 20.33
C ARG A 129 -11.57 -14.26 20.55
N VAL A 130 -11.85 -12.96 20.54
CA VAL A 130 -13.22 -12.44 20.68
C VAL A 130 -13.99 -12.57 19.39
N ALA A 131 -13.35 -12.32 18.23
CA ALA A 131 -13.95 -12.47 16.92
C ALA A 131 -14.44 -13.91 16.67
N VAL A 132 -13.62 -14.93 16.98
CA VAL A 132 -13.99 -16.34 16.81
C VAL A 132 -15.20 -16.72 17.68
N LYS A 133 -15.29 -16.21 18.91
CA LYS A 133 -16.43 -16.48 19.80
C LYS A 133 -17.72 -15.76 19.36
N SER A 134 -17.58 -14.77 18.51
CA SER A 134 -18.68 -13.86 18.13
C SER A 134 -19.17 -14.08 16.70
N SER A 135 -18.60 -15.02 15.96
CA SER A 135 -18.94 -15.31 14.57
C SER A 135 -20.39 -15.79 14.48
N PRO A 136 -21.36 -14.98 14.05
CA PRO A 136 -22.65 -15.49 13.63
C PRO A 136 -22.48 -15.97 12.18
N GLU A 137 -22.85 -17.20 11.90
CA GLU A 137 -22.77 -17.83 10.59
C GLU A 137 -23.58 -17.12 9.48
N THR A 138 -24.25 -16.01 9.77
CA THR A 138 -25.18 -15.31 8.85
C THR A 138 -25.25 -13.80 9.01
N SER A 139 -24.19 -13.13 9.43
CA SER A 139 -24.27 -11.67 9.54
C SER A 139 -24.22 -10.99 8.17
N LYS A 140 -25.35 -10.42 7.74
CA LYS A 140 -25.43 -9.49 6.58
C LYS A 140 -24.81 -8.10 6.89
N ALA A 141 -24.12 -7.95 8.02
CA ALA A 141 -23.50 -6.69 8.43
C ALA A 141 -22.27 -6.37 7.57
N THR A 142 -22.07 -5.10 7.28
CA THR A 142 -20.87 -4.64 6.58
C THR A 142 -19.60 -4.92 7.41
N PRO A 143 -18.41 -5.00 6.78
CA PRO A 143 -17.15 -5.19 7.51
C PRO A 143 -16.91 -4.12 8.58
N GLU A 144 -17.30 -2.87 8.31
CA GLU A 144 -17.19 -1.76 9.25
C GLU A 144 -18.13 -1.95 10.46
N ALA A 145 -19.37 -2.38 10.22
CA ALA A 145 -20.32 -2.67 11.31
C ALA A 145 -19.82 -3.85 12.18
N GLN A 146 -19.21 -4.86 11.59
CA GLN A 146 -18.60 -5.97 12.34
C GLN A 146 -17.40 -5.48 13.18
N ALA A 147 -16.56 -4.62 12.59
CA ALA A 147 -15.43 -4.02 13.30
C ALA A 147 -15.88 -3.18 14.51
N ALA A 148 -16.92 -2.36 14.33
CA ALA A 148 -17.53 -1.56 15.41
C ALA A 148 -18.08 -2.45 16.54
N GLN A 149 -18.80 -3.52 16.21
CA GLN A 149 -19.29 -4.48 17.20
C GLN A 149 -18.15 -5.17 17.97
N LEU A 150 -17.05 -5.49 17.31
CA LEU A 150 -15.87 -6.05 17.98
C LEU A 150 -15.20 -5.03 18.88
N ALA A 151 -15.07 -3.77 18.46
CA ALA A 151 -14.57 -2.69 19.30
C ALA A 151 -15.41 -2.56 20.57
N ALA A 152 -16.74 -2.49 20.44
CA ALA A 152 -17.67 -2.40 21.58
C ALA A 152 -17.54 -3.60 22.53
N LYS A 153 -17.43 -4.83 22.03
CA LYS A 153 -17.26 -6.04 22.86
C LYS A 153 -15.92 -6.06 23.60
N LEU A 154 -14.89 -5.48 23.00
CA LEU A 154 -13.56 -5.35 23.59
C LEU A 154 -13.41 -4.13 24.49
N GLN A 155 -14.47 -3.33 24.64
CA GLN A 155 -14.45 -2.05 25.34
C GLN A 155 -13.37 -1.09 24.80
N ALA A 156 -13.09 -1.18 23.50
CA ALA A 156 -12.22 -0.27 22.80
C ALA A 156 -13.03 0.87 22.15
N ASP A 157 -12.45 2.06 22.09
CA ASP A 157 -13.12 3.23 21.50
C ASP A 157 -13.28 3.10 19.99
N ALA A 158 -12.35 2.38 19.34
CA ALA A 158 -12.39 2.11 17.92
C ALA A 158 -11.76 0.75 17.57
N ALA A 159 -12.04 0.27 16.35
CA ALA A 159 -11.32 -0.82 15.73
C ALA A 159 -10.46 -0.31 14.56
N LEU A 160 -9.27 -0.87 14.39
CA LEU A 160 -8.46 -0.72 13.19
C LEU A 160 -8.54 -2.01 12.39
N MET A 161 -9.17 -1.93 11.23
CA MET A 161 -9.33 -3.05 10.29
C MET A 161 -8.57 -2.76 9.00
N GLY A 162 -8.17 -3.80 8.28
CA GLY A 162 -7.48 -3.62 7.00
C GLY A 162 -7.70 -4.76 6.04
N GLN A 163 -7.50 -4.46 4.77
CA GLN A 163 -7.54 -5.42 3.68
C GLN A 163 -6.32 -5.27 2.78
N VAL A 164 -5.64 -6.39 2.53
CA VAL A 164 -4.54 -6.45 1.55
C VAL A 164 -5.14 -6.71 0.17
N LEU A 165 -4.95 -5.76 -0.73
CA LEU A 165 -5.53 -5.75 -2.07
C LEU A 165 -4.62 -6.44 -3.08
N VAL A 166 -3.31 -6.25 -2.93
CA VAL A 166 -2.28 -6.88 -3.75
C VAL A 166 -1.03 -7.11 -2.91
N TYR A 167 -0.39 -8.25 -3.10
CA TYR A 167 0.88 -8.59 -2.48
C TYR A 167 1.64 -9.54 -3.41
N GLN A 168 2.47 -8.95 -4.26
CA GLN A 168 3.22 -9.68 -5.26
C GLN A 168 4.71 -9.52 -5.00
N GLU A 169 5.41 -10.64 -4.88
CA GLU A 169 6.86 -10.65 -4.75
C GLU A 169 7.52 -10.36 -6.10
N ARG A 170 8.68 -9.72 -6.06
CA ARG A 170 9.51 -9.53 -7.25
C ARG A 170 10.03 -10.88 -7.76
N SER A 171 10.19 -10.98 -9.07
CA SER A 171 10.94 -12.07 -9.69
C SER A 171 12.27 -11.53 -10.21
N GLY A 172 13.36 -12.09 -9.72
CA GLY A 172 14.72 -11.61 -10.05
C GLY A 172 15.50 -11.08 -8.85
N SER A 173 16.51 -10.26 -9.13
CA SER A 173 17.44 -9.76 -8.13
C SER A 173 17.17 -8.31 -7.73
N ARG A 174 17.96 -7.79 -6.77
CA ARG A 174 17.95 -6.38 -6.40
C ARG A 174 18.33 -5.45 -7.54
N MET A 175 19.14 -5.93 -8.48
CA MET A 175 19.61 -5.14 -9.62
C MET A 175 18.69 -5.20 -10.84
N GLY A 176 17.79 -6.17 -10.88
CA GLY A 176 16.81 -6.32 -11.95
C GLY A 176 15.69 -7.28 -11.55
N ALA A 177 14.46 -6.83 -11.64
CA ALA A 177 13.28 -7.62 -11.32
C ALA A 177 12.18 -7.44 -12.38
N ASN A 178 11.61 -8.57 -12.81
CA ASN A 178 10.45 -8.60 -13.68
C ASN A 178 9.61 -9.87 -13.40
N PRO A 179 8.39 -9.73 -12.88
CA PRO A 179 7.78 -8.47 -12.42
C PRO A 179 8.46 -7.91 -11.16
N PRO A 180 8.37 -6.60 -10.93
CA PRO A 180 8.79 -5.97 -9.68
C PRO A 180 7.79 -6.26 -8.56
N ALA A 181 8.20 -6.03 -7.30
CA ALA A 181 7.29 -6.14 -6.18
C ALA A 181 6.13 -5.14 -6.30
N THR A 182 4.95 -5.61 -5.91
CA THR A 182 3.74 -4.80 -5.88
C THR A 182 2.99 -5.05 -4.58
N VAL A 183 2.67 -3.99 -3.85
CA VAL A 183 1.92 -4.06 -2.60
C VAL A 183 0.84 -2.99 -2.59
N GLY A 184 -0.36 -3.38 -2.16
CA GLY A 184 -1.47 -2.46 -1.93
C GLY A 184 -2.33 -2.95 -0.79
N PHE A 185 -2.75 -2.02 0.07
CA PHE A 185 -3.66 -2.30 1.17
C PHE A 185 -4.47 -1.05 1.55
N GLU A 186 -5.64 -1.28 2.10
CA GLU A 186 -6.50 -0.29 2.71
C GLU A 186 -6.64 -0.57 4.19
N VAL A 187 -6.65 0.48 5.01
CA VAL A 187 -6.83 0.40 6.47
C VAL A 187 -7.84 1.45 6.90
N LYS A 188 -8.78 1.07 7.77
CA LYS A 188 -9.82 1.94 8.31
C LYS A 188 -9.81 1.92 9.83
N ALA A 189 -9.93 3.10 10.44
CA ALA A 189 -10.28 3.24 11.84
C ALA A 189 -11.77 3.49 11.95
N VAL A 190 -12.48 2.60 12.64
CA VAL A 190 -13.93 2.62 12.80
C VAL A 190 -14.26 2.74 14.27
N ALA A 191 -15.01 3.77 14.67
CA ALA A 191 -15.46 3.96 16.04
C ALA A 191 -16.45 2.85 16.45
N ALA A 192 -16.62 2.65 17.75
CA ALA A 192 -17.52 1.63 18.29
C ALA A 192 -19.01 1.85 17.92
N ASP A 193 -19.38 3.05 17.50
CA ASP A 193 -20.71 3.37 16.96
C ASP A 193 -20.87 3.09 15.45
N GLY A 194 -19.80 2.71 14.77
CA GLY A 194 -19.78 2.37 13.35
C GLY A 194 -19.30 3.51 12.42
N GLN A 195 -19.01 4.70 12.96
CA GLN A 195 -18.48 5.80 12.16
C GLN A 195 -17.03 5.53 11.72
N VAL A 196 -16.78 5.66 10.42
CA VAL A 196 -15.41 5.61 9.90
C VAL A 196 -14.72 6.93 10.19
N LEU A 197 -13.67 6.90 11.01
CA LEU A 197 -12.95 8.09 11.45
C LEU A 197 -11.75 8.42 10.57
N TRP A 198 -11.12 7.40 10.01
CA TRP A 198 -9.95 7.55 9.16
C TRP A 198 -9.82 6.37 8.21
N VAL A 199 -9.35 6.67 7.00
CA VAL A 199 -9.02 5.70 5.97
C VAL A 199 -7.62 6.02 5.46
N GLY A 200 -6.76 5.01 5.40
CA GLY A 200 -5.44 5.11 4.79
C GLY A 200 -5.26 4.04 3.73
N ASN A 201 -4.82 4.43 2.56
CA ASN A 201 -4.54 3.53 1.46
C ASN A 201 -3.08 3.65 1.04
N TYR A 202 -2.51 2.53 0.70
CA TYR A 202 -1.21 2.44 0.07
C TYR A 202 -1.30 1.56 -1.17
N TYR A 203 -0.70 2.02 -2.24
CA TYR A 203 -0.47 1.21 -3.43
C TYR A 203 0.85 1.62 -4.06
N GLU A 204 1.73 0.65 -4.24
CA GLU A 204 2.96 0.83 -4.97
C GLU A 204 3.31 -0.43 -5.76
N ARG A 205 3.57 -0.23 -7.05
CA ARG A 205 4.32 -1.14 -7.90
C ARG A 205 5.66 -0.48 -8.15
N GLN A 206 6.72 -1.13 -7.73
CA GLN A 206 8.05 -0.57 -7.91
C GLN A 206 8.39 -0.44 -9.39
N LYS A 207 8.95 0.69 -9.76
CA LYS A 207 9.37 0.99 -11.13
C LYS A 207 10.90 0.96 -11.23
N PRO A 208 11.46 0.67 -12.43
CA PRO A 208 12.89 0.77 -12.65
C PRO A 208 13.37 2.22 -12.58
N LEU A 209 14.69 2.39 -12.39
CA LEU A 209 15.34 3.72 -12.29
C LEU A 209 14.96 4.66 -13.43
N THR A 210 14.79 4.13 -14.63
CA THR A 210 14.49 4.91 -15.85
C THR A 210 13.06 5.48 -15.87
N GLU A 211 12.15 4.90 -15.09
CA GLU A 211 10.75 5.33 -15.01
C GLU A 211 10.42 6.12 -13.75
N ASP A 212 11.08 5.81 -12.62
CA ASP A 212 10.88 6.49 -11.34
C ASP A 212 12.21 6.58 -10.59
N PHE A 213 13.03 7.55 -10.96
CA PHE A 213 14.34 7.80 -10.36
C PHE A 213 14.25 8.06 -8.84
N LEU A 214 13.32 8.91 -8.42
CA LEU A 214 13.17 9.27 -7.01
C LEU A 214 12.64 8.09 -6.19
N GLY A 215 11.63 7.38 -6.67
CA GLY A 215 11.10 6.19 -6.03
C GLY A 215 12.15 5.08 -5.92
N PHE A 216 12.96 4.90 -6.94
CA PHE A 216 14.04 3.91 -6.93
C PHE A 216 15.10 4.22 -5.86
N ILE A 217 15.51 5.50 -5.73
CA ILE A 217 16.45 5.93 -4.68
C ILE A 217 15.83 5.81 -3.29
N GLN A 218 14.56 6.13 -3.11
CA GLN A 218 13.84 5.98 -1.83
C GLN A 218 13.89 4.55 -1.29
N HIS A 219 14.00 3.56 -2.16
CA HIS A 219 14.15 2.15 -1.84
C HIS A 219 15.62 1.67 -1.81
N GLY A 220 16.57 2.59 -1.66
CA GLY A 220 17.98 2.27 -1.55
C GLY A 220 18.65 1.84 -2.86
N GLY A 221 18.16 2.34 -4.00
CA GLY A 221 18.78 2.16 -5.32
C GLY A 221 18.68 0.73 -5.85
N GLY A 222 17.60 0.00 -5.53
CA GLY A 222 17.41 -1.36 -6.03
C GLY A 222 15.96 -1.82 -5.93
N PHE A 223 15.66 -2.95 -6.56
CA PHE A 223 14.36 -3.59 -6.41
C PHE A 223 14.25 -4.24 -5.03
N VAL A 224 13.24 -3.85 -4.28
CA VAL A 224 12.95 -4.38 -2.94
C VAL A 224 11.99 -5.57 -2.99
N THR A 225 11.89 -6.32 -1.90
CA THR A 225 10.90 -7.37 -1.71
C THR A 225 9.51 -6.80 -1.44
N ALA A 226 8.47 -7.62 -1.58
CA ALA A 226 7.12 -7.21 -1.19
C ALA A 226 7.02 -6.87 0.31
N GLU A 227 7.79 -7.55 1.15
CA GLU A 227 7.84 -7.27 2.58
C GLU A 227 8.45 -5.89 2.90
N GLU A 228 9.59 -5.55 2.28
CA GLU A 228 10.21 -4.23 2.40
C GLU A 228 9.27 -3.13 1.91
N LEU A 229 8.56 -3.39 0.80
CA LEU A 229 7.59 -2.45 0.25
C LEU A 229 6.37 -2.28 1.18
N ALA A 230 5.87 -3.37 1.77
CA ALA A 230 4.79 -3.33 2.76
C ALA A 230 5.21 -2.57 4.04
N GLN A 231 6.44 -2.77 4.49
CA GLN A 231 6.99 -2.02 5.63
C GLN A 231 7.05 -0.53 5.34
N TYR A 232 7.57 -0.15 4.18
CA TYR A 232 7.62 1.24 3.75
C TYR A 232 6.21 1.85 3.66
N GLY A 233 5.26 1.13 3.03
CA GLY A 233 3.88 1.57 2.92
C GLY A 233 3.20 1.76 4.28
N THR A 234 3.40 0.82 5.21
CA THR A 234 2.89 0.91 6.58
C THR A 234 3.41 2.16 7.29
N GLU A 235 4.71 2.44 7.20
CA GLU A 235 5.30 3.64 7.80
C GLU A 235 4.73 4.93 7.20
N LYS A 236 4.55 4.96 5.89
CA LYS A 236 3.98 6.13 5.20
C LYS A 236 2.51 6.36 5.54
N VAL A 237 1.69 5.32 5.57
CA VAL A 237 0.28 5.39 5.95
C VAL A 237 0.14 5.83 7.40
N LEU A 238 0.94 5.28 8.32
CA LEU A 238 0.89 5.63 9.74
C LEU A 238 1.35 7.06 10.05
N LYS A 239 2.04 7.75 9.13
CA LYS A 239 2.31 9.20 9.26
C LYS A 239 1.04 10.05 9.17
N THR A 240 -0.01 9.53 8.52
CA THR A 240 -1.31 10.20 8.39
C THR A 240 -2.32 9.76 9.44
N PHE A 241 -1.95 8.79 10.28
CA PHE A 241 -2.83 8.24 11.32
C PHE A 241 -3.04 9.24 12.46
N PRO A 242 -4.30 9.64 12.74
CA PRO A 242 -4.56 10.80 13.58
C PRO A 242 -4.55 10.53 15.09
N PHE A 243 -4.35 9.28 15.54
CA PHE A 243 -4.45 8.89 16.94
C PHE A 243 -3.10 8.57 17.56
N GLY A 244 -2.92 8.99 18.82
CA GLY A 244 -1.69 8.81 19.59
C GLY A 244 -0.52 9.63 19.06
N ALA A 245 0.33 10.14 19.94
CA ALA A 245 1.55 10.82 19.53
C ALA A 245 2.55 9.82 18.95
N LYS A 246 3.28 10.22 17.90
CA LYS A 246 4.41 9.45 17.41
C LYS A 246 5.56 9.59 18.41
N GLN A 247 6.23 8.48 18.75
CA GLN A 247 7.54 8.56 19.37
C GLN A 247 8.54 9.07 18.32
N ASP A 248 9.14 10.22 18.58
CA ASP A 248 10.23 10.78 17.76
C ASP A 248 11.54 10.01 17.98
#